data_d7f3f016476090b050d0c1ca0aa54097
#
_entry.id   d7f3f016476090b050d0c1ca0aa54097
#
_cell.length_a   1.000
_cell.length_b   1.000
_cell.length_c   1.000
_cell.angle_alpha   90.00
_cell.angle_beta   90.00
_cell.angle_gamma   90.00
#
_symmetry.space_group_name_H-M   'P 1'
#
loop_
_entity.id
_entity.type
_entity.pdbx_description
1 polymer ?
#
loop_
_entity_poly.entity_id
_entity_poly.type
_entity_poly.pdbx_seq_one_letter_code
_entity_poly.pdbx_strand_id
1 'polypeptide(L)'
;IEHYINRYGAQNIDFMDLTAFTRKSWIMEFCREIQDRPLNFTWQLPSGTRVEQMDGECLAAMASTGCMNLTLAPESGSDRMLKEIKKKVKLSKIFETIRHAKQQRMFVKCNLIIGFPTERRKDVWKTLWTSLRFSFMGVDDVGLNLFSPYPGSELFSYLQTTGKIKKIDHSYFEDLMVLQNIRRSSHFCENISPLELSFYRLVGLCSFYGF
;
A
#
# COMPACT_ATOMS: atom_id res chain seq x y z
N ILE A 1 -3.97 24.49 0.91
CA ILE A 1 -5.20 24.05 0.21
C ILE A 1 -5.98 25.26 -0.24
N GLU A 2 -6.46 26.10 0.67
CA GLU A 2 -7.25 27.29 0.38
C GLU A 2 -6.65 28.20 -0.72
N HIS A 3 -5.34 28.42 -0.68
CA HIS A 3 -4.62 29.16 -1.73
C HIS A 3 -4.78 28.51 -3.12
N TYR A 4 -4.65 27.17 -3.21
CA TYR A 4 -4.77 26.45 -4.48
C TYR A 4 -6.21 26.42 -5.00
N ILE A 5 -7.19 26.28 -4.11
CA ILE A 5 -8.61 26.36 -4.46
C ILE A 5 -8.93 27.77 -5.02
N ASN A 6 -8.58 28.82 -4.28
CA ASN A 6 -8.92 30.19 -4.63
C ASN A 6 -8.14 30.70 -5.86
N ARG A 7 -6.89 30.32 -6.01
CA ARG A 7 -6.01 30.81 -7.09
C ARG A 7 -6.15 30.04 -8.39
N TYR A 8 -6.35 28.70 -8.31
CA TYR A 8 -6.28 27.81 -9.47
C TYR A 8 -7.58 27.02 -9.69
N GLY A 9 -8.60 27.20 -8.86
CA GLY A 9 -9.85 26.46 -8.96
C GLY A 9 -9.67 24.94 -8.70
N ALA A 10 -8.70 24.57 -7.87
CA ALA A 10 -8.44 23.16 -7.56
C ALA A 10 -9.65 22.51 -6.90
N GLN A 11 -10.13 21.42 -7.46
CA GLN A 11 -11.29 20.67 -6.96
C GLN A 11 -10.91 19.36 -6.25
N ASN A 12 -9.68 18.91 -6.45
CA ASN A 12 -9.14 17.72 -5.78
C ASN A 12 -7.70 17.97 -5.33
N ILE A 13 -7.34 17.45 -4.16
CA ILE A 13 -6.01 17.56 -3.57
C ILE A 13 -5.47 16.16 -3.26
N ASP A 14 -4.34 15.80 -3.86
CA ASP A 14 -3.63 14.57 -3.58
C ASP A 14 -2.51 14.81 -2.59
N PHE A 15 -2.56 14.16 -1.43
CA PHE A 15 -1.46 14.17 -0.47
C PHE A 15 -0.41 13.12 -0.88
N MET A 16 0.60 13.57 -1.62
CA MET A 16 1.69 12.71 -2.11
C MET A 16 2.77 12.40 -1.06
N ASP A 17 2.56 12.85 0.15
CA ASP A 17 3.45 12.54 1.28
C ASP A 17 3.51 11.04 1.55
N LEU A 18 4.70 10.53 1.86
CA LEU A 18 4.88 9.12 2.24
C LEU A 18 4.06 8.74 3.49
N THR A 19 3.80 9.72 4.36
CA THR A 19 2.92 9.59 5.51
C THR A 19 2.35 10.96 5.87
N ALA A 20 1.27 11.36 5.25
CA ALA A 20 0.62 12.64 5.49
C ALA A 20 0.12 12.78 6.95
N PHE A 21 -0.43 11.71 7.49
CA PHE A 21 -0.98 11.69 8.84
C PHE A 21 -0.28 10.69 9.75
N THR A 22 0.40 11.20 10.78
CA THR A 22 1.19 10.39 11.72
C THR A 22 0.50 10.16 13.05
N ARG A 23 -0.55 10.95 13.39
CA ARG A 23 -1.27 10.91 14.68
C ARG A 23 -2.74 11.17 14.49
N LYS A 24 -3.59 10.49 15.27
CA LYS A 24 -5.05 10.69 15.28
C LYS A 24 -5.42 12.16 15.53
N SER A 25 -4.80 12.81 16.51
CA SER A 25 -5.06 14.23 16.82
C SER A 25 -4.87 15.14 15.63
N TRP A 26 -3.83 14.90 14.81
CA TRP A 26 -3.57 15.66 13.60
C TRP A 26 -4.65 15.46 12.53
N ILE A 27 -5.12 14.21 12.34
CA ILE A 27 -6.24 13.91 11.42
C ILE A 27 -7.49 14.69 11.84
N MET A 28 -7.85 14.59 13.12
CA MET A 28 -9.07 15.22 13.66
C MET A 28 -9.00 16.75 13.59
N GLU A 29 -7.84 17.33 13.91
CA GLU A 29 -7.62 18.76 13.78
C GLU A 29 -7.73 19.24 12.33
N PHE A 30 -7.08 18.53 11.40
CA PHE A 30 -7.16 18.82 9.96
C PHE A 30 -8.60 18.77 9.45
N CYS A 31 -9.36 17.74 9.81
CA CYS A 31 -10.76 17.61 9.41
C CYS A 31 -11.63 18.75 9.97
N ARG A 32 -11.43 19.13 11.23
CA ARG A 32 -12.14 20.27 11.85
C ARG A 32 -11.82 21.56 11.12
N GLU A 33 -10.55 21.85 10.85
CA GLU A 33 -10.14 23.06 10.11
C GLU A 33 -10.78 23.14 8.70
N ILE A 34 -11.00 22.02 8.04
CA ILE A 34 -11.72 22.00 6.77
C ILE A 34 -13.20 22.29 6.97
N GLN A 35 -13.86 21.68 7.99
CA GLN A 35 -15.28 21.87 8.26
C GLN A 35 -15.62 23.31 8.63
N ASP A 36 -14.71 23.99 9.34
CA ASP A 36 -14.90 25.38 9.77
C ASP A 36 -14.69 26.42 8.63
N ARG A 37 -14.37 25.97 7.41
CA ARG A 37 -14.08 26.83 6.26
C ARG A 37 -15.03 26.55 5.08
N PRO A 38 -15.40 27.58 4.31
CA PRO A 38 -16.25 27.41 3.12
C PRO A 38 -15.46 26.85 1.93
N LEU A 39 -14.81 25.70 2.12
CA LEU A 39 -14.00 25.04 1.10
C LEU A 39 -14.80 23.87 0.49
N ASN A 40 -14.88 23.84 -0.83
CA ASN A 40 -15.52 22.75 -1.57
C ASN A 40 -14.48 22.05 -2.44
N PHE A 41 -13.98 20.92 -1.98
CA PHE A 41 -12.99 20.09 -2.67
C PHE A 41 -13.04 18.66 -2.17
N THR A 42 -12.47 17.75 -2.95
CA THR A 42 -12.20 16.38 -2.53
C THR A 42 -10.70 16.20 -2.29
N TRP A 43 -10.33 15.20 -1.50
CA TRP A 43 -8.93 14.90 -1.24
C TRP A 43 -8.68 13.42 -1.07
N GLN A 44 -7.43 12.98 -1.20
CA GLN A 44 -7.07 11.58 -1.11
C GLN A 44 -5.65 11.32 -0.63
N LEU A 45 -5.42 10.09 -0.16
CA LEU A 45 -4.12 9.59 0.33
C LEU A 45 -3.61 8.46 -0.57
N PRO A 46 -3.04 8.77 -1.75
CA PRO A 46 -2.64 7.76 -2.73
C PRO A 46 -1.35 7.02 -2.37
N SER A 47 -0.49 7.62 -1.54
CA SER A 47 0.85 7.08 -1.23
C SER A 47 0.88 6.05 -0.08
N GLY A 48 -0.27 5.73 0.48
CA GLY A 48 -0.37 4.89 1.68
C GLY A 48 -0.43 5.69 2.97
N THR A 49 -0.90 5.05 4.03
CA THR A 49 -1.11 5.71 5.31
C THR A 49 -0.91 4.77 6.49
N ARG A 50 -0.68 5.33 7.68
CA ARG A 50 -0.53 4.58 8.91
C ARG A 50 -1.88 4.23 9.51
N VAL A 51 -2.33 3.01 9.24
CA VAL A 51 -3.61 2.47 9.74
C VAL A 51 -3.70 2.42 11.26
N GLU A 52 -2.57 2.34 11.96
CA GLU A 52 -2.53 2.29 13.41
C GLU A 52 -3.14 3.53 14.06
N GLN A 53 -3.16 4.64 13.34
CA GLN A 53 -3.70 5.92 13.80
C GLN A 53 -5.15 6.16 13.37
N MET A 54 -5.73 5.25 12.57
CA MET A 54 -7.06 5.39 11.98
C MET A 54 -8.05 4.44 12.62
N ASP A 55 -9.04 4.98 13.28
CA ASP A 55 -10.22 4.27 13.75
C ASP A 55 -11.48 4.74 13.01
N GLY A 56 -12.65 4.21 13.39
CA GLY A 56 -13.91 4.56 12.74
C GLY A 56 -14.26 6.06 12.84
N GLU A 57 -13.91 6.71 13.95
CA GLU A 57 -14.12 8.14 14.15
C GLU A 57 -13.27 8.98 13.18
N CYS A 58 -11.97 8.65 13.05
CA CYS A 58 -11.09 9.29 12.08
C CYS A 58 -11.60 9.15 10.65
N LEU A 59 -12.00 7.94 10.25
CA LEU A 59 -12.47 7.68 8.89
C LEU A 59 -13.80 8.37 8.59
N ALA A 60 -14.69 8.49 9.58
CA ALA A 60 -15.91 9.26 9.44
C ALA A 60 -15.61 10.76 9.28
N ALA A 61 -14.70 11.33 10.09
CA ALA A 61 -14.28 12.72 9.95
C ALA A 61 -13.60 12.98 8.60
N MET A 62 -12.72 12.09 8.14
CA MET A 62 -12.08 12.20 6.82
C MET A 62 -13.12 12.18 5.70
N ALA A 63 -14.05 11.25 5.72
CA ALA A 63 -15.11 11.15 4.70
C ALA A 63 -16.02 12.40 4.69
N SER A 64 -16.41 12.92 5.85
CA SER A 64 -17.24 14.12 5.96
C SER A 64 -16.56 15.39 5.44
N THR A 65 -15.23 15.39 5.33
CA THR A 65 -14.43 16.49 4.77
C THR A 65 -14.00 16.27 3.31
N GLY A 66 -14.58 15.25 2.64
CA GLY A 66 -14.34 14.99 1.23
C GLY A 66 -13.17 14.06 0.92
N CYS A 67 -12.71 13.28 1.88
CA CYS A 67 -11.72 12.21 1.61
C CYS A 67 -12.36 11.09 0.79
N MET A 68 -11.90 10.93 -0.45
CA MET A 68 -12.47 9.97 -1.40
C MET A 68 -11.74 8.65 -1.43
N ASN A 69 -10.43 8.64 -1.19
CA ASN A 69 -9.56 7.50 -1.41
C ASN A 69 -8.62 7.28 -0.24
N LEU A 70 -8.45 6.01 0.13
CA LEU A 70 -7.53 5.55 1.16
C LEU A 70 -6.66 4.41 0.62
N THR A 71 -5.37 4.63 0.51
CA THR A 71 -4.42 3.57 0.17
C THR A 71 -3.81 2.98 1.45
N LEU A 72 -3.93 1.67 1.61
CA LEU A 72 -3.35 0.89 2.70
C LEU A 72 -2.21 0.04 2.17
N ALA A 73 -1.14 -0.09 2.93
CA ALA A 73 0.02 -0.88 2.56
C ALA A 73 0.33 -1.95 3.61
N PRO A 74 -0.47 -3.04 3.68
CA PRO A 74 -0.18 -4.17 4.57
C PRO A 74 1.12 -4.90 4.23
N GLU A 75 1.58 -4.82 2.98
CA GLU A 75 2.78 -5.43 2.40
C GLU A 75 2.69 -6.96 2.27
N SER A 76 2.31 -7.70 3.32
CA SER A 76 2.21 -9.16 3.29
C SER A 76 1.04 -9.67 4.11
N GLY A 77 0.47 -10.79 3.71
CA GLY A 77 -0.51 -11.57 4.47
C GLY A 77 0.11 -12.54 5.46
N SER A 78 1.45 -12.59 5.57
CA SER A 78 2.17 -13.47 6.49
C SER A 78 2.73 -12.69 7.67
N ASP A 79 2.29 -13.04 8.90
CA ASP A 79 2.83 -12.44 10.13
C ASP A 79 4.35 -12.65 10.27
N ARG A 80 4.88 -13.78 9.74
CA ARG A 80 6.32 -14.01 9.70
C ARG A 80 7.02 -12.96 8.85
N MET A 81 6.49 -12.73 7.63
CA MET A 81 7.06 -11.72 6.72
C MET A 81 6.92 -10.31 7.29
N LEU A 82 5.76 -9.97 7.84
CA LEU A 82 5.56 -8.66 8.49
C LEU A 82 6.58 -8.38 9.59
N LYS A 83 6.90 -9.39 10.42
CA LYS A 83 7.96 -9.27 11.43
C LYS A 83 9.34 -9.09 10.80
N GLU A 84 9.64 -9.84 9.76
CA GLU A 84 10.93 -9.83 9.08
C GLU A 84 11.23 -8.50 8.40
N ILE A 85 10.23 -7.95 7.71
CA ILE A 85 10.34 -6.62 7.09
C ILE A 85 10.10 -5.47 8.09
N LYS A 86 10.01 -5.78 9.38
CA LYS A 86 9.81 -4.81 10.48
C LYS A 86 8.54 -3.96 10.33
N LYS A 87 7.52 -4.49 9.64
CA LYS A 87 6.21 -3.84 9.52
C LYS A 87 5.43 -4.05 10.82
N LYS A 88 5.17 -2.97 11.57
CA LYS A 88 4.52 -3.03 12.88
C LYS A 88 2.98 -3.11 12.80
N VAL A 89 2.42 -3.33 11.63
CA VAL A 89 0.97 -3.42 11.43
C VAL A 89 0.46 -4.83 11.71
N LYS A 90 -0.72 -4.94 12.30
CA LYS A 90 -1.46 -6.20 12.44
C LYS A 90 -2.52 -6.30 11.33
N LEU A 91 -2.63 -7.46 10.69
CA LEU A 91 -3.65 -7.68 9.65
C LEU A 91 -5.08 -7.46 10.17
N SER A 92 -5.35 -7.78 11.44
CA SER A 92 -6.66 -7.48 12.07
C SER A 92 -7.00 -6.00 12.02
N LYS A 93 -6.01 -5.10 12.24
CA LYS A 93 -6.20 -3.66 12.14
C LYS A 93 -6.45 -3.19 10.71
N ILE A 94 -5.77 -3.80 9.72
CA ILE A 94 -6.06 -3.56 8.30
C ILE A 94 -7.51 -3.90 7.98
N PHE A 95 -7.98 -5.10 8.36
CA PHE A 95 -9.37 -5.51 8.11
C PHE A 95 -10.40 -4.61 8.80
N GLU A 96 -10.13 -4.18 10.02
CA GLU A 96 -10.97 -3.22 10.76
C GLU A 96 -11.05 -1.89 9.98
N THR A 97 -9.91 -1.34 9.58
CA THR A 97 -9.82 -0.07 8.84
C THR A 97 -10.56 -0.14 7.50
N ILE A 98 -10.39 -1.24 6.74
CA ILE A 98 -11.14 -1.47 5.49
C ILE A 98 -12.65 -1.42 5.76
N ARG A 99 -13.14 -2.14 6.79
CA ARG A 99 -14.56 -2.17 7.12
C ARG A 99 -15.11 -0.77 7.41
N HIS A 100 -14.41 -0.01 8.23
CA HIS A 100 -14.83 1.37 8.55
C HIS A 100 -14.76 2.29 7.32
N ALA A 101 -13.73 2.20 6.48
CA ALA A 101 -13.63 3.00 5.26
C ALA A 101 -14.77 2.67 4.28
N LYS A 102 -15.11 1.39 4.10
CA LYS A 102 -16.21 0.95 3.23
C LYS A 102 -17.58 1.37 3.80
N GLN A 103 -17.77 1.42 5.11
CA GLN A 103 -18.98 2.01 5.74
C GLN A 103 -19.12 3.49 5.38
N GLN A 104 -18.03 4.22 5.20
CA GLN A 104 -18.00 5.61 4.75
C GLN A 104 -18.02 5.75 3.22
N ARG A 105 -18.18 4.66 2.46
CA ARG A 105 -18.17 4.63 0.98
C ARG A 105 -16.88 5.15 0.35
N MET A 106 -15.77 5.13 1.08
CA MET A 106 -14.47 5.51 0.55
C MET A 106 -13.98 4.46 -0.46
N PHE A 107 -13.25 4.90 -1.48
CA PHE A 107 -12.45 4.02 -2.34
C PHE A 107 -11.25 3.51 -1.54
N VAL A 108 -11.06 2.21 -1.47
CA VAL A 108 -9.98 1.59 -0.72
C VAL A 108 -9.07 0.82 -1.66
N LYS A 109 -7.80 1.17 -1.67
CA LYS A 109 -6.73 0.43 -2.34
C LYS A 109 -5.84 -0.26 -1.32
N CYS A 110 -5.43 -1.50 -1.59
CA CYS A 110 -4.48 -2.23 -0.75
C CYS A 110 -3.25 -2.66 -1.55
N ASN A 111 -2.05 -2.35 -1.04
CA ASN A 111 -0.80 -2.75 -1.65
C ASN A 111 -0.18 -3.93 -0.91
N LEU A 112 0.12 -4.99 -1.65
CA LEU A 112 0.79 -6.21 -1.20
C LEU A 112 2.07 -6.42 -2.01
N ILE A 113 3.05 -7.05 -1.40
CA ILE A 113 4.33 -7.37 -2.03
C ILE A 113 4.63 -8.86 -1.79
N ILE A 114 5.07 -9.54 -2.85
CA ILE A 114 5.60 -10.91 -2.79
C ILE A 114 7.01 -10.95 -3.37
N GLY A 115 7.77 -11.97 -3.03
CA GLY A 115 9.14 -12.17 -3.52
C GLY A 115 10.21 -11.51 -2.67
N PHE A 116 9.95 -11.26 -1.39
CA PHE A 116 11.00 -10.86 -0.44
C PHE A 116 12.13 -11.90 -0.39
N PRO A 117 13.38 -11.51 -0.08
CA PRO A 117 14.54 -12.41 -0.14
C PRO A 117 14.34 -13.76 0.56
N THR A 118 13.83 -13.77 1.78
CA THR A 118 13.65 -14.97 2.60
C THR A 118 12.22 -15.53 2.56
N GLU A 119 11.35 -15.00 1.70
CA GLU A 119 9.95 -15.42 1.60
C GLU A 119 9.84 -16.87 1.14
N ARG A 120 8.87 -17.59 1.68
CA ARG A 120 8.58 -18.98 1.36
C ARG A 120 7.23 -19.08 0.65
N ARG A 121 7.02 -20.15 -0.12
CA ARG A 121 5.74 -20.41 -0.80
C ARG A 121 4.52 -20.26 0.11
N LYS A 122 4.61 -20.78 1.34
CA LYS A 122 3.53 -20.66 2.33
C LYS A 122 3.20 -19.22 2.72
N ASP A 123 4.18 -18.33 2.69
CA ASP A 123 3.99 -16.91 3.01
C ASP A 123 3.30 -16.22 1.85
N VAL A 124 3.70 -16.53 0.60
CA VAL A 124 3.04 -16.06 -0.60
C VAL A 124 1.56 -16.49 -0.60
N TRP A 125 1.27 -17.78 -0.35
CA TRP A 125 -0.12 -18.24 -0.28
C TRP A 125 -0.95 -17.50 0.77
N LYS A 126 -0.40 -17.14 1.92
CA LYS A 126 -1.08 -16.29 2.91
C LYS A 126 -1.37 -14.89 2.37
N THR A 127 -0.45 -14.34 1.59
CA THR A 127 -0.62 -13.03 0.95
C THR A 127 -1.70 -13.09 -0.13
N LEU A 128 -1.72 -14.14 -0.97
CA LEU A 128 -2.79 -14.36 -1.96
C LEU A 128 -4.16 -14.55 -1.31
N TRP A 129 -4.22 -15.33 -0.22
CA TRP A 129 -5.46 -15.48 0.56
C TRP A 129 -5.94 -14.16 1.16
N THR A 130 -5.01 -13.31 1.62
CA THR A 130 -5.33 -11.98 2.10
C THR A 130 -5.88 -11.10 0.98
N SER A 131 -5.29 -11.15 -0.22
CA SER A 131 -5.80 -10.47 -1.41
C SER A 131 -7.23 -10.91 -1.75
N LEU A 132 -7.49 -12.21 -1.76
CA LEU A 132 -8.84 -12.75 -1.99
C LEU A 132 -9.83 -12.26 -0.92
N ARG A 133 -9.43 -12.23 0.36
CA ARG A 133 -10.29 -11.68 1.43
C ARG A 133 -10.60 -10.20 1.23
N PHE A 134 -9.67 -9.42 0.67
CA PHE A 134 -9.92 -8.02 0.35
C PHE A 134 -11.04 -7.87 -0.68
N SER A 135 -11.11 -8.73 -1.71
CA SER A 135 -12.21 -8.67 -2.69
C SER A 135 -13.58 -8.90 -2.02
N PHE A 136 -13.70 -9.89 -1.13
CA PHE A 136 -14.94 -10.13 -0.36
C PHE A 136 -15.27 -9.02 0.64
N MET A 137 -14.32 -8.18 1.02
CA MET A 137 -14.55 -7.03 1.89
C MET A 137 -14.91 -5.76 1.11
N GLY A 138 -14.97 -5.84 -0.24
CA GLY A 138 -15.30 -4.72 -1.11
C GLY A 138 -14.15 -3.71 -1.27
N VAL A 139 -12.90 -4.14 -1.12
CA VAL A 139 -11.72 -3.34 -1.52
C VAL A 139 -11.81 -3.10 -3.02
N ASP A 140 -11.57 -1.88 -3.46
CA ASP A 140 -11.81 -1.47 -4.85
C ASP A 140 -10.62 -1.76 -5.76
N ASP A 141 -9.39 -1.74 -5.21
CA ASP A 141 -8.17 -2.00 -5.98
C ASP A 141 -7.11 -2.71 -5.13
N VAL A 142 -6.36 -3.62 -5.75
CA VAL A 142 -5.21 -4.28 -5.12
C VAL A 142 -3.97 -4.16 -5.99
N GLY A 143 -2.90 -3.63 -5.41
CA GLY A 143 -1.57 -3.73 -5.98
C GLY A 143 -0.88 -4.99 -5.43
N LEU A 144 -0.69 -6.01 -6.26
CA LEU A 144 0.15 -7.17 -5.91
C LEU A 144 1.49 -7.04 -6.64
N ASN A 145 2.46 -6.50 -5.90
CA ASN A 145 3.76 -6.11 -6.45
C ASN A 145 4.81 -7.17 -6.18
N LEU A 146 5.84 -7.23 -7.05
CA LEU A 146 7.03 -8.02 -6.78
C LEU A 146 8.04 -7.16 -6.00
N PHE A 147 8.74 -7.79 -5.06
CA PHE A 147 9.74 -7.11 -4.26
C PHE A 147 10.83 -6.48 -5.14
N SER A 148 11.10 -5.21 -4.89
CA SER A 148 12.16 -4.43 -5.53
C SER A 148 12.99 -3.73 -4.46
N PRO A 149 14.29 -4.02 -4.36
CA PRO A 149 15.17 -3.44 -3.33
C PRO A 149 15.57 -2.02 -3.71
N TYR A 150 15.02 -1.03 -3.04
CA TYR A 150 15.43 0.36 -3.25
C TYR A 150 16.75 0.70 -2.52
N PRO A 151 17.68 1.42 -3.17
CA PRO A 151 18.92 1.87 -2.53
C PRO A 151 18.65 2.59 -1.21
N GLY A 152 19.48 2.31 -0.20
CA GLY A 152 19.35 2.88 1.14
C GLY A 152 18.46 2.08 2.11
N SER A 153 17.73 1.05 1.63
CA SER A 153 16.99 0.16 2.53
C SER A 153 17.89 -0.93 3.14
N GLU A 154 17.52 -1.46 4.31
CA GLU A 154 18.25 -2.58 4.94
C GLU A 154 18.30 -3.82 4.03
N LEU A 155 17.19 -4.13 3.35
CA LEU A 155 17.13 -5.28 2.43
C LEU A 155 18.01 -5.05 1.19
N PHE A 156 18.15 -3.83 0.72
CA PHE A 156 19.10 -3.50 -0.34
C PHE A 156 20.54 -3.77 0.12
N SER A 157 20.92 -3.27 1.31
CA SER A 157 22.26 -3.51 1.88
C SER A 157 22.55 -4.99 2.10
N TYR A 158 21.57 -5.74 2.58
CA TYR A 158 21.66 -7.20 2.70
C TYR A 158 21.92 -7.86 1.33
N LEU A 159 21.19 -7.49 0.29
CA LEU A 159 21.35 -8.06 -1.04
C LEU A 159 22.69 -7.67 -1.71
N GLN A 160 23.24 -6.50 -1.37
CA GLN A 160 24.58 -6.12 -1.80
C GLN A 160 25.65 -6.99 -1.10
N THR A 161 25.57 -7.14 0.22
CA THR A 161 26.55 -7.95 0.99
C THR A 161 26.52 -9.43 0.62
N THR A 162 25.35 -9.95 0.22
CA THR A 162 25.20 -11.34 -0.26
C THR A 162 25.50 -11.51 -1.75
N GLY A 163 25.93 -10.45 -2.44
CA GLY A 163 26.30 -10.49 -3.87
C GLY A 163 25.14 -10.65 -4.84
N LYS A 164 23.89 -10.51 -4.38
CA LYS A 164 22.70 -10.55 -5.23
C LYS A 164 22.57 -9.27 -6.07
N ILE A 165 23.01 -8.13 -5.53
CA ILE A 165 23.13 -6.86 -6.26
C ILE A 165 24.61 -6.59 -6.47
N LYS A 166 25.09 -6.78 -7.70
CA LYS A 166 26.52 -6.64 -8.04
C LYS A 166 26.88 -5.22 -8.47
N LYS A 167 26.01 -4.57 -9.21
CA LYS A 167 26.21 -3.21 -9.74
C LYS A 167 24.90 -2.43 -9.64
N ILE A 168 25.04 -1.12 -9.46
CA ILE A 168 23.94 -0.17 -9.53
C ILE A 168 24.14 0.60 -10.84
N ASP A 169 23.64 0.07 -11.92
CA ASP A 169 23.71 0.63 -13.26
C ASP A 169 22.29 0.77 -13.86
N HIS A 170 22.20 1.15 -15.11
CA HIS A 170 20.92 1.35 -15.79
C HIS A 170 20.04 0.09 -15.72
N SER A 171 20.62 -1.11 -15.92
CA SER A 171 19.85 -2.36 -15.89
C SER A 171 19.26 -2.65 -14.50
N TYR A 172 19.98 -2.29 -13.42
CA TYR A 172 19.45 -2.37 -12.06
C TYR A 172 18.19 -1.52 -11.88
N PHE A 173 18.22 -0.26 -12.37
CA PHE A 173 17.04 0.61 -12.27
C PHE A 173 15.90 0.16 -13.16
N GLU A 174 16.19 -0.44 -14.33
CA GLU A 174 15.14 -1.09 -15.12
C GLU A 174 14.49 -2.27 -14.38
N ASP A 175 15.26 -3.05 -13.63
CA ASP A 175 14.72 -4.14 -12.81
C ASP A 175 13.84 -3.65 -11.66
N LEU A 176 14.05 -2.44 -11.14
CA LEU A 176 13.14 -1.83 -10.16
C LEU A 176 11.76 -1.49 -10.75
N MET A 177 11.66 -1.32 -12.08
CA MET A 177 10.39 -1.04 -12.75
C MET A 177 9.45 -2.25 -12.86
N VAL A 178 9.76 -3.36 -12.17
CA VAL A 178 8.91 -4.56 -12.08
C VAL A 178 7.50 -4.23 -11.58
N LEU A 179 7.35 -3.19 -10.78
CA LEU A 179 6.05 -2.69 -10.30
C LEU A 179 5.10 -2.32 -11.45
N GLN A 180 5.63 -1.76 -12.54
CA GLN A 180 4.86 -1.26 -13.67
C GLN A 180 4.79 -2.25 -14.85
N ASN A 181 5.63 -3.28 -14.88
CA ASN A 181 5.70 -4.22 -15.97
C ASN A 181 5.38 -5.65 -15.51
N ILE A 182 4.17 -6.10 -15.84
CA ILE A 182 3.68 -7.44 -15.46
C ILE A 182 4.51 -8.58 -16.09
N ARG A 183 5.25 -8.30 -17.16
CA ARG A 183 6.12 -9.27 -17.85
C ARG A 183 7.50 -9.42 -17.20
N ARG A 184 7.91 -8.46 -16.38
CA ARG A 184 9.17 -8.55 -15.63
C ARG A 184 8.96 -9.29 -14.32
N SER A 185 9.95 -10.04 -13.89
CA SER A 185 9.94 -10.82 -12.66
C SER A 185 11.07 -10.41 -11.74
N SER A 186 10.80 -10.43 -10.43
CA SER A 186 11.83 -10.22 -9.40
C SER A 186 12.68 -11.49 -9.23
N HIS A 187 13.98 -11.35 -9.10
CA HIS A 187 14.94 -12.44 -8.92
C HIS A 187 15.65 -12.40 -7.55
N PHE A 188 15.14 -11.62 -6.61
CA PHE A 188 15.77 -11.41 -5.31
C PHE A 188 15.32 -12.44 -4.26
N CYS A 189 14.24 -13.18 -4.51
CA CYS A 189 13.79 -14.25 -3.61
C CYS A 189 14.69 -15.48 -3.71
N GLU A 190 15.07 -16.03 -2.55
CA GLU A 190 15.98 -17.19 -2.48
C GLU A 190 15.23 -18.53 -2.63
N ASN A 191 13.95 -18.56 -2.26
CA ASN A 191 13.18 -19.80 -2.15
C ASN A 191 12.17 -20.01 -3.30
N ILE A 192 11.98 -19.03 -4.16
CA ILE A 192 10.93 -19.02 -5.18
C ILE A 192 11.53 -18.46 -6.47
N SER A 193 11.35 -19.20 -7.56
CA SER A 193 11.89 -18.76 -8.85
C SER A 193 11.12 -17.54 -9.42
N PRO A 194 11.75 -16.74 -10.29
CA PRO A 194 11.11 -15.60 -10.93
C PRO A 194 9.82 -15.97 -11.68
N LEU A 195 9.81 -17.08 -12.41
CA LEU A 195 8.62 -17.56 -13.13
C LEU A 195 7.49 -17.94 -12.16
N GLU A 196 7.83 -18.59 -11.07
CA GLU A 196 6.85 -18.96 -10.04
C GLU A 196 6.27 -17.71 -9.34
N LEU A 197 7.09 -16.69 -9.08
CA LEU A 197 6.59 -15.41 -8.55
C LEU A 197 5.64 -14.71 -9.53
N SER A 198 5.95 -14.73 -10.82
CA SER A 198 5.07 -14.17 -11.86
C SER A 198 3.74 -14.92 -11.93
N PHE A 199 3.77 -16.25 -11.79
CA PHE A 199 2.57 -17.07 -11.72
C PHE A 199 1.72 -16.72 -10.48
N TYR A 200 2.34 -16.64 -9.29
CA TYR A 200 1.62 -16.24 -8.07
C TYR A 200 1.00 -14.84 -8.19
N ARG A 201 1.73 -13.90 -8.79
CA ARG A 201 1.20 -12.55 -9.06
C ARG A 201 -0.06 -12.61 -9.93
N LEU A 202 -0.01 -13.38 -11.02
CA LEU A 202 -1.18 -13.55 -11.89
C LEU A 202 -2.35 -14.20 -11.15
N VAL A 203 -2.12 -15.29 -10.42
CA VAL A 203 -3.14 -15.95 -9.60
C VAL A 203 -3.76 -14.99 -8.60
N GLY A 204 -2.94 -14.19 -7.91
CA GLY A 204 -3.43 -13.23 -6.92
C GLY A 204 -4.28 -12.12 -7.53
N LEU A 205 -3.89 -11.59 -8.69
CA LEU A 205 -4.67 -10.59 -9.41
C LEU A 205 -5.98 -11.19 -9.95
N CYS A 206 -5.93 -12.36 -10.58
CA CYS A 206 -7.13 -13.05 -11.07
C CYS A 206 -8.08 -13.39 -9.92
N SER A 207 -7.58 -13.81 -8.76
CA SER A 207 -8.43 -14.11 -7.60
C SER A 207 -9.07 -12.88 -6.98
N PHE A 208 -8.49 -11.70 -7.14
CA PHE A 208 -9.08 -10.45 -6.65
C PHE A 208 -10.10 -9.86 -7.65
N TYR A 209 -9.73 -9.75 -8.92
CA TYR A 209 -10.55 -9.08 -9.95
C TYR A 209 -11.52 -10.02 -10.67
N GLY A 210 -11.43 -11.33 -10.46
CA GLY A 210 -12.29 -12.33 -11.12
C GLY A 210 -13.61 -12.61 -10.41
N PHE A 211 -13.92 -11.85 -9.34
CA PHE A 211 -15.15 -11.97 -8.57
C PHE A 211 -15.99 -10.69 -8.61
#